data_e16c539657313bb359a2a0fe44bd7e2b
#
_entry.id   e16c539657313bb359a2a0fe44bd7e2b
#
_cell.length_a   1.000
_cell.length_b   1.000
_cell.length_c   1.000
_cell.angle_alpha   90.00
_cell.angle_beta   90.00
_cell.angle_gamma   90.00
#
_symmetry.space_group_name_H-M   'P 1'
#
loop_
_entity.id
_entity.type
_entity.pdbx_description
1 polymer ?
#
loop_
_entity_poly.entity_id
_entity_poly.type
_entity_poly.pdbx_seq_one_letter_code
_entity_poly.pdbx_strand_id
1 'polypeptide(L)' 'VVTGHIAEQLAPFLDNFPYDPKQVKFLGQPIDYIHYGDDQITFIEVKSGKSRLSKKQKHIKQLIENNQVFWDEVRIHGKN' A
#
# COMPACT_ATOMS: atom_id res chain seq x y z
N VAL A 1 13.47 -13.35 -14.22
CA VAL A 1 12.69 -13.50 -12.98
C VAL A 1 12.90 -12.28 -12.10
N VAL A 2 11.82 -11.65 -11.73
CA VAL A 2 11.86 -10.49 -10.86
C VAL A 2 11.81 -10.96 -9.41
N THR A 3 12.81 -10.60 -8.60
CA THR A 3 12.82 -10.95 -7.18
C THR A 3 11.72 -10.16 -6.46
N GLY A 4 11.30 -10.63 -5.28
CA GLY A 4 10.23 -9.99 -4.52
C GLY A 4 10.46 -8.50 -4.30
N HIS A 5 11.69 -8.11 -3.92
CA HIS A 5 12.03 -6.71 -3.66
C HIS A 5 11.92 -5.84 -4.93
N ILE A 6 12.42 -6.35 -6.06
CA ILE A 6 12.33 -5.64 -7.33
C ILE A 6 10.88 -5.61 -7.81
N ALA A 7 10.14 -6.70 -7.63
CA ALA A 7 8.72 -6.75 -7.99
C ALA A 7 7.92 -5.66 -7.26
N GLU A 8 8.20 -5.46 -5.97
CA GLU A 8 7.54 -4.42 -5.18
C GLU A 8 7.78 -3.03 -5.76
N GLN A 9 9.00 -2.75 -6.22
CA GLN A 9 9.35 -1.43 -6.75
C GLN A 9 8.87 -1.20 -8.17
N LEU A 10 8.79 -2.26 -8.98
CA LEU A 10 8.42 -2.16 -10.39
C LEU A 10 6.96 -2.44 -10.68
N ALA A 11 6.22 -2.94 -9.68
CA ALA A 11 4.84 -3.37 -9.88
C ALA A 11 3.96 -2.34 -10.63
N PRO A 12 4.02 -1.02 -10.30
CA PRO A 12 3.17 -0.05 -10.98
C PRO A 12 3.41 0.07 -12.48
N PHE A 13 4.56 -0.43 -12.96
CA PHE A 13 4.95 -0.34 -14.36
C PHE A 13 4.77 -1.65 -15.12
N LEU A 14 4.23 -2.68 -14.47
CA LEU A 14 3.97 -3.96 -15.11
C LEU A 14 2.56 -3.97 -15.70
N ASP A 15 2.41 -4.68 -16.84
CA ASP A 15 1.16 -4.70 -17.61
C ASP A 15 -0.03 -5.19 -16.80
N ASN A 16 0.19 -6.07 -15.84
CA ASN A 16 -0.88 -6.65 -15.05
C ASN A 16 -1.21 -5.87 -13.77
N PHE A 17 -0.60 -4.70 -13.58
CA PHE A 17 -0.91 -3.85 -12.45
C PHE A 17 -2.17 -3.04 -12.77
N PRO A 18 -3.29 -3.24 -12.04
CA PRO A 18 -4.58 -2.69 -12.44
C PRO A 18 -4.81 -1.22 -12.06
N TYR A 19 -3.81 -0.54 -11.52
CA TYR A 19 -3.95 0.82 -11.05
C TYR A 19 -3.10 1.77 -11.89
N ASP A 20 -3.56 3.02 -12.03
CA ASP A 20 -2.79 4.07 -12.68
C ASP A 20 -1.53 4.38 -11.85
N PRO A 21 -0.33 4.21 -12.43
CA PRO A 21 0.91 4.49 -11.69
C PRO A 21 0.99 5.90 -11.14
N LYS A 22 0.32 6.86 -11.76
CA LYS A 22 0.32 8.26 -11.31
C LYS A 22 -0.46 8.47 -10.02
N GLN A 23 -1.34 7.54 -9.68
CA GLN A 23 -2.20 7.62 -8.50
C GLN A 23 -1.72 6.75 -7.35
N VAL A 24 -0.60 6.07 -7.51
CA VAL A 24 -0.06 5.22 -6.44
C VAL A 24 1.21 5.82 -5.86
N LYS A 25 1.39 5.61 -4.57
CA LYS A 25 2.59 6.02 -3.86
C LYS A 25 3.20 4.82 -3.16
N PHE A 26 4.52 4.68 -3.29
CA PHE A 26 5.27 3.62 -2.63
C PHE A 26 5.42 3.95 -1.15
N LEU A 27 5.06 2.99 -0.30
CA LEU A 27 5.23 3.08 1.15
C LEU A 27 6.41 2.22 1.62
N GLY A 28 6.59 1.07 0.99
CA GLY A 28 7.68 0.15 1.28
C GLY A 28 7.34 -0.87 2.36
N GLN A 29 7.01 -0.42 3.55
CA GLN A 29 6.68 -1.28 4.67
C GLN A 29 5.64 -0.61 5.56
N PRO A 30 4.77 -1.39 6.19
CA PRO A 30 4.58 -2.85 6.07
C PRO A 30 3.79 -3.24 4.83
N ILE A 31 3.19 -2.28 4.13
CA ILE A 31 2.43 -2.45 2.90
C ILE A 31 3.15 -1.68 1.80
N ASP A 32 3.17 -2.22 0.58
CA ASP A 32 3.99 -1.66 -0.48
C ASP A 32 3.51 -0.32 -1.02
N TYR A 33 2.22 -0.21 -1.33
CA TYR A 33 1.68 0.96 -2.01
C TYR A 33 0.36 1.40 -1.43
N ILE A 34 0.06 2.68 -1.64
CA ILE A 34 -1.27 3.22 -1.42
C ILE A 34 -1.74 3.84 -2.73
N HIS A 35 -2.99 3.58 -3.09
CA HIS A 35 -3.64 4.14 -4.27
C HIS A 35 -4.63 5.21 -3.83
N TYR A 36 -4.44 6.41 -4.36
CA TYR A 36 -5.33 7.54 -4.11
C TYR A 36 -6.28 7.68 -5.30
N GLY A 37 -7.36 6.93 -5.27
CA GLY A 37 -8.37 6.99 -6.33
C GLY A 37 -9.37 8.12 -6.12
N ASP A 38 -10.23 8.33 -7.11
CA ASP A 38 -11.24 9.38 -7.03
C ASP A 38 -12.34 9.04 -6.01
N ASP A 39 -12.66 7.75 -5.87
CA ASP A 39 -13.76 7.30 -5.03
C ASP A 39 -13.32 6.52 -3.81
N GLN A 40 -12.05 6.12 -3.76
CA GLN A 40 -11.58 5.26 -2.69
C GLN A 40 -10.06 5.30 -2.58
N ILE A 41 -9.58 4.89 -1.43
CA ILE A 41 -8.16 4.68 -1.17
C ILE A 41 -7.96 3.18 -1.00
N THR A 42 -6.92 2.64 -1.67
CA THR A 42 -6.64 1.21 -1.62
C THR A 42 -5.20 0.99 -1.18
N PHE A 43 -5.03 0.13 -0.20
CA PHE A 43 -3.70 -0.33 0.21
C PHE A 43 -3.35 -1.55 -0.62
N ILE A 44 -2.18 -1.54 -1.23
CA ILE A 44 -1.78 -2.57 -2.19
C ILE A 44 -0.52 -3.25 -1.69
N GLU A 45 -0.59 -4.56 -1.55
CA GLU A 45 0.57 -5.39 -1.23
C GLU A 45 0.88 -6.24 -2.45
N VAL A 46 2.12 -6.17 -2.93
CA VAL A 46 2.58 -6.92 -4.10
C VAL A 46 3.23 -8.22 -3.62
N LYS A 47 2.76 -9.32 -4.13
CA LYS A 47 3.33 -10.65 -3.85
C LYS A 47 3.73 -11.31 -5.14
N SER A 48 4.86 -12.03 -5.13
CA SER A 48 5.35 -12.78 -6.28
C SER A 48 5.51 -14.24 -5.91
N GLY A 49 5.34 -15.12 -6.91
CA GLY A 49 5.50 -16.56 -6.71
C GLY A 49 4.58 -17.09 -5.62
N LYS A 50 5.15 -17.78 -4.64
CA LYS A 50 4.40 -18.39 -3.53
C LYS A 50 4.46 -17.55 -2.26
N SER A 51 4.91 -16.31 -2.35
CA SER A 51 4.97 -15.41 -1.20
C SER A 51 3.59 -15.22 -0.58
N ARG A 52 3.55 -15.14 0.74
CA ARG A 52 2.31 -14.96 1.50
C ARG A 52 2.41 -13.70 2.36
N LEU A 53 1.26 -13.19 2.76
CA LEU A 53 1.22 -12.08 3.69
C LEU A 53 1.89 -12.45 5.01
N SER A 54 2.67 -11.54 5.56
CA SER A 54 3.21 -11.70 6.90
C SER A 54 2.09 -11.61 7.93
N LYS A 55 2.40 -11.97 9.17
CA LYS A 55 1.44 -11.87 10.28
C LYS A 55 0.98 -10.42 10.45
N LYS A 56 1.91 -9.47 10.38
CA LYS A 56 1.61 -8.06 10.50
C LYS A 56 0.72 -7.57 9.35
N GLN A 57 1.01 -7.99 8.14
CA GLN A 57 0.22 -7.62 6.97
C GLN A 57 -1.19 -8.19 7.03
N LYS A 58 -1.35 -9.41 7.52
CA LYS A 58 -2.67 -10.01 7.72
C LYS A 58 -3.48 -9.21 8.73
N HIS A 59 -2.85 -8.75 9.79
CA HIS A 59 -3.51 -7.94 10.81
C HIS A 59 -3.97 -6.60 10.21
N ILE A 60 -3.09 -5.94 9.45
CA ILE A 60 -3.42 -4.67 8.79
C ILE A 60 -4.59 -4.86 7.81
N LYS A 61 -4.52 -5.92 7.01
CA LYS A 61 -5.61 -6.25 6.09
C LYS A 61 -6.93 -6.40 6.82
N GLN A 62 -6.93 -7.07 7.95
CA GLN A 62 -8.12 -7.27 8.75
C GLN A 62 -8.69 -5.94 9.26
N LEU A 63 -7.84 -5.04 9.74
CA LEU A 63 -8.26 -3.71 10.17
C LEU A 63 -8.92 -2.92 9.03
N ILE A 64 -8.31 -2.98 7.85
CA ILE A 64 -8.85 -2.30 6.67
C ILE A 64 -10.20 -2.90 6.28
N GLU A 65 -10.30 -4.22 6.24
CA GLU A 65 -11.54 -4.91 5.89
C GLU A 65 -12.67 -4.66 6.88
N ASN A 66 -12.32 -4.38 8.14
CA ASN A 66 -13.28 -4.06 9.19
C ASN A 66 -13.55 -2.55 9.29
N ASN A 67 -13.15 -1.79 8.29
CA ASN A 67 -13.35 -0.34 8.24
C ASN A 67 -12.75 0.41 9.43
N GLN A 68 -11.62 -0.09 9.94
CA GLN A 68 -10.92 0.52 11.07
C GLN A 68 -9.74 1.34 10.57
N VAL A 69 -9.99 2.21 9.63
CA VAL A 69 -9.04 3.16 9.05
C VAL A 69 -9.65 4.54 9.20
N PHE A 70 -8.93 5.45 9.82
CA PHE A 70 -9.47 6.74 10.24
C PHE A 70 -8.59 7.89 9.77
N TRP A 71 -9.17 9.06 9.72
CA TRP A 71 -8.46 10.32 9.52
C TRP A 71 -8.20 10.95 10.87
N ASP A 72 -6.97 11.42 11.07
CA ASP A 72 -6.63 12.20 12.26
C ASP A 72 -5.74 13.36 11.80
N GLU A 73 -6.14 14.55 12.14
CA GLU A 73 -5.41 15.74 11.75
C GLU A 73 -4.78 16.34 13.01
N VAL A 74 -3.47 16.26 13.08
CA VAL A 74 -2.71 16.74 14.24
C VAL A 74 -2.12 18.10 13.90
N ARG A 75 -2.43 19.07 14.72
CA ARG A 75 -1.90 20.43 14.55
C ARG A 75 -0.81 20.67 15.58
N ILE A 76 0.38 20.97 15.08
CA ILE A 76 1.51 21.28 15.92
C ILE A 76 1.54 22.82 16.07
N HIS A 77 1.56 23.30 17.31
CA HIS A 77 1.69 24.73 17.59
C HIS A 77 3.16 25.07 17.73
N GLY A 78 3.70 25.72 16.71
CA GLY A 78 5.07 26.17 16.75
C GLY A 78 5.25 27.29 17.77
N LYS A 79 6.48 27.40 18.25
CA LYS A 79 6.88 28.52 19.08
C LYS A 79 7.16 29.72 18.18
N ASN A 80 6.50 30.79 18.43
CA ASN A 80 6.69 32.03 17.66
C ASN A 80 7.69 32.91 18.31
#